data_7d9fa862bc2d8226410b32bab3092e96
#
_entry.id   7d9fa862bc2d8226410b32bab3092e96
#
_cell.length_a   1.000
_cell.length_b   1.000
_cell.length_c   1.000
_cell.angle_alpha   90.00
_cell.angle_beta   90.00
_cell.angle_gamma   90.00
#
_symmetry.space_group_name_H-M   'P 1'
#
loop_
_entity.id
_entity.type
_entity.pdbx_description
1 polymer ?
#
loop_
_entity_poly.entity_id
_entity_poly.type
_entity_poly.pdbx_seq_one_letter_code
_entity_poly.pdbx_strand_id
1 'polypeptide(L)'
;KSSAASDVYKRQVFLPGYPLAVRAVMLLVPSDICAGLLTSALCFAGAGCVVYRLLRLNLPHRDAVRALRFLALAPGCFFFAAPMSESLFLLLTAAALYLARTRRPILGGLCGAYAAFTRSLGLLLIVPLLWELVHDAVQRRRVSIRQVVGLLLVPLGFAAYCYINWRVSGNPFQFLIYQREHWNQRTGLFFSTAAYQTDYLLRCLRSGNRRDALGLWLPNLVACFSALILLAKAAPRLRASQTAWFLAYYIIAVGATWLLSAPRYLLVLLPVPLALAQRAQKRTANIVLTALSALAALGYLAAFALRWQVW
;
A
#
# COMPACT_ATOMS: atom_id res chain seq x y z
N LYS A 1 -25.87 -22.99 11.88
CA LYS A 1 -25.77 -21.52 11.91
C LYS A 1 -25.38 -21.08 10.51
N SER A 2 -26.18 -20.25 9.87
CA SER A 2 -26.19 -19.98 8.44
C SER A 2 -24.92 -19.39 7.89
N SER A 3 -24.52 -19.75 6.66
CA SER A 3 -23.41 -19.19 5.89
C SER A 3 -23.47 -17.64 5.80
N ALA A 4 -24.68 -17.08 5.79
CA ALA A 4 -24.92 -15.65 5.77
C ALA A 4 -24.36 -14.91 7.01
N ALA A 5 -24.44 -15.48 8.21
CA ALA A 5 -23.85 -14.87 9.41
C ALA A 5 -22.32 -14.86 9.33
N SER A 6 -21.70 -15.93 8.82
CA SER A 6 -20.25 -16.02 8.58
C SER A 6 -19.75 -14.97 7.58
N ASP A 7 -20.55 -14.64 6.57
CA ASP A 7 -20.17 -13.65 5.55
C ASP A 7 -20.27 -12.19 6.05
N VAL A 8 -21.21 -11.90 6.96
CA VAL A 8 -21.31 -10.58 7.60
C VAL A 8 -20.07 -10.30 8.45
N TYR A 9 -19.58 -11.26 9.21
CA TYR A 9 -18.36 -11.10 10.03
C TYR A 9 -17.11 -10.88 9.20
N LYS A 10 -16.98 -11.53 8.05
CA LYS A 10 -15.84 -11.31 7.14
C LYS A 10 -15.81 -9.89 6.55
N ARG A 11 -16.98 -9.27 6.32
CA ARG A 11 -17.07 -7.91 5.76
C ARG A 11 -16.63 -6.82 6.73
N GLN A 12 -16.74 -7.04 8.04
CA GLN A 12 -16.36 -6.06 9.06
C GLN A 12 -14.84 -5.84 9.18
N VAL A 13 -14.01 -6.74 8.64
CA VAL A 13 -12.56 -6.58 8.60
C VAL A 13 -12.13 -5.56 7.54
N PHE A 14 -12.96 -5.33 6.52
CA PHE A 14 -12.66 -4.38 5.45
C PHE A 14 -13.10 -2.96 5.84
N LEU A 15 -12.18 -2.02 5.72
CA LEU A 15 -12.44 -0.62 6.01
C LEU A 15 -13.34 0.00 4.92
N PRO A 16 -14.27 0.91 5.30
CA PRO A 16 -15.33 1.38 4.41
C PRO A 16 -14.91 2.43 3.38
N GLY A 17 -13.67 2.95 3.43
CA GLY A 17 -13.23 4.04 2.56
C GLY A 17 -13.34 3.71 1.06
N TYR A 18 -12.86 2.54 0.63
CA TYR A 18 -12.99 2.14 -0.78
C TYR A 18 -14.44 1.84 -1.20
N PRO A 19 -15.24 1.07 -0.45
CA PRO A 19 -16.66 0.88 -0.74
C PRO A 19 -17.45 2.18 -0.86
N LEU A 20 -17.15 3.19 -0.05
CA LEU A 20 -17.79 4.51 -0.15
C LEU A 20 -17.41 5.25 -1.44
N ALA A 21 -16.14 5.17 -1.85
CA ALA A 21 -15.71 5.74 -3.12
C ALA A 21 -16.42 5.06 -4.32
N VAL A 22 -16.54 3.73 -4.29
CA VAL A 22 -17.30 2.98 -5.31
C VAL A 22 -18.77 3.39 -5.31
N ARG A 23 -19.41 3.52 -4.15
CA ARG A 23 -20.80 3.98 -4.06
C ARG A 23 -21.01 5.36 -4.67
N ALA A 24 -20.05 6.28 -4.49
CA ALA A 24 -20.13 7.61 -5.12
C ALA A 24 -20.09 7.49 -6.66
N VAL A 25 -19.28 6.60 -7.22
CA VAL A 25 -19.22 6.35 -8.67
C VAL A 25 -20.47 5.61 -9.16
N MET A 26 -21.08 4.76 -8.34
CA MET A 26 -22.34 4.07 -8.67
C MET A 26 -23.53 5.02 -8.89
N LEU A 27 -23.46 6.26 -8.41
CA LEU A 27 -24.46 7.30 -8.76
C LEU A 27 -24.48 7.61 -10.26
N LEU A 28 -23.36 7.36 -10.96
CA LEU A 28 -23.21 7.60 -12.41
C LEU A 28 -23.20 6.31 -13.20
N VAL A 29 -22.70 5.22 -12.62
CA VAL A 29 -22.54 3.91 -13.27
C VAL A 29 -23.24 2.85 -12.39
N PRO A 30 -24.49 2.44 -12.71
CA PRO A 30 -25.33 1.60 -11.86
C PRO A 30 -24.92 0.11 -11.84
N SER A 31 -23.62 -0.18 -11.97
CA SER A 31 -23.05 -1.53 -11.88
C SER A 31 -21.91 -1.48 -10.87
N ASP A 32 -21.99 -2.27 -9.81
CA ASP A 32 -20.99 -2.35 -8.75
C ASP A 32 -19.60 -2.76 -9.27
N ILE A 33 -19.54 -3.73 -10.19
CA ILE A 33 -18.29 -4.18 -10.80
C ILE A 33 -17.69 -3.07 -11.68
N CYS A 34 -18.49 -2.47 -12.58
CA CYS A 34 -18.02 -1.40 -13.46
C CYS A 34 -17.62 -0.16 -12.65
N ALA A 35 -18.39 0.23 -11.64
CA ALA A 35 -18.08 1.33 -10.74
C ALA A 35 -16.79 1.05 -9.95
N GLY A 36 -16.59 -0.17 -9.47
CA GLY A 36 -15.36 -0.58 -8.78
C GLY A 36 -14.12 -0.48 -9.70
N LEU A 37 -14.20 -1.02 -10.91
CA LEU A 37 -13.13 -0.93 -11.91
C LEU A 37 -12.82 0.54 -12.28
N LEU A 38 -13.85 1.34 -12.54
CA LEU A 38 -13.71 2.74 -12.88
C LEU A 38 -13.10 3.54 -11.71
N THR A 39 -13.55 3.30 -10.49
CA THR A 39 -12.98 3.92 -9.27
C THR A 39 -11.49 3.61 -9.17
N SER A 40 -11.09 2.34 -9.33
CA SER A 40 -9.69 1.93 -9.28
C SER A 40 -8.86 2.57 -10.39
N ALA A 41 -9.37 2.59 -11.62
CA ALA A 41 -8.69 3.19 -12.78
C ALA A 41 -8.47 4.70 -12.60
N LEU A 42 -9.52 5.44 -12.18
CA LEU A 42 -9.44 6.88 -11.93
C LEU A 42 -8.49 7.19 -10.76
N CYS A 43 -8.55 6.41 -9.69
CA CYS A 43 -7.65 6.56 -8.56
C CYS A 43 -6.20 6.28 -8.95
N PHE A 44 -5.94 5.26 -9.78
CA PHE A 44 -4.58 4.96 -10.25
C PHE A 44 -4.04 6.03 -11.18
N ALA A 45 -4.84 6.54 -12.10
CA ALA A 45 -4.46 7.67 -12.96
C ALA A 45 -4.14 8.91 -12.13
N GLY A 46 -5.02 9.26 -11.18
CA GLY A 46 -4.78 10.35 -10.23
C GLY A 46 -3.54 10.14 -9.38
N ALA A 47 -3.31 8.90 -8.89
CA ALA A 47 -2.10 8.53 -8.16
C ALA A 47 -0.85 8.76 -9.01
N GLY A 48 -0.85 8.37 -10.28
CA GLY A 48 0.25 8.62 -11.22
C GLY A 48 0.60 10.11 -11.31
N CYS A 49 -0.41 10.98 -11.45
CA CYS A 49 -0.20 12.43 -11.48
C CYS A 49 0.39 12.97 -10.17
N VAL A 50 -0.14 12.53 -9.03
CA VAL A 50 0.32 13.00 -7.71
C VAL A 50 1.71 12.46 -7.38
N VAL A 51 1.97 11.17 -7.64
CA VAL A 51 3.29 10.55 -7.46
C VAL A 51 4.33 11.25 -8.32
N TYR A 52 4.01 11.55 -9.59
CA TYR A 52 4.88 12.34 -10.45
C TYR A 52 5.26 13.68 -9.80
N ARG A 53 4.25 14.45 -9.35
CA ARG A 53 4.48 15.74 -8.69
C ARG A 53 5.29 15.59 -7.40
N LEU A 54 5.02 14.57 -6.60
CA LEU A 54 5.75 14.28 -5.36
C LEU A 54 7.23 13.98 -5.66
N LEU A 55 7.52 13.13 -6.65
CA LEU A 55 8.88 12.79 -7.05
C LEU A 55 9.63 13.98 -7.65
N ARG A 56 8.93 14.82 -8.43
CA ARG A 56 9.50 16.05 -9.02
C ARG A 56 9.94 17.09 -8.01
N LEU A 57 9.52 17.00 -6.76
CA LEU A 57 10.04 17.88 -5.71
C LEU A 57 11.53 17.66 -5.43
N ASN A 58 12.09 16.48 -5.74
CA ASN A 58 13.47 16.12 -5.44
C ASN A 58 14.23 15.56 -6.66
N LEU A 59 13.54 15.19 -7.74
CA LEU A 59 14.11 14.41 -8.84
C LEU A 59 13.90 15.08 -10.18
N PRO A 60 14.80 14.87 -11.17
CA PRO A 60 14.61 15.33 -12.53
C PRO A 60 13.44 14.59 -13.21
N HIS A 61 12.86 15.22 -14.25
CA HIS A 61 11.73 14.70 -15.01
C HIS A 61 11.92 13.23 -15.46
N ARG A 62 13.10 12.94 -16.02
CA ARG A 62 13.42 11.61 -16.56
C ARG A 62 13.33 10.51 -15.50
N ASP A 63 13.81 10.76 -14.30
CA ASP A 63 13.79 9.77 -13.21
C ASP A 63 12.38 9.58 -12.64
N ALA A 64 11.61 10.67 -12.54
CA ALA A 64 10.22 10.60 -12.11
C ALA A 64 9.36 9.78 -13.10
N VAL A 65 9.50 10.01 -14.41
CA VAL A 65 8.78 9.25 -15.44
C VAL A 65 9.21 7.78 -15.46
N ARG A 66 10.52 7.49 -15.29
CA ARG A 66 11.00 6.11 -15.19
C ARG A 66 10.41 5.39 -13.97
N ALA A 67 10.36 6.07 -12.82
CA ALA A 67 9.78 5.51 -11.60
C ALA A 67 8.28 5.19 -11.79
N LEU A 68 7.51 6.08 -12.44
CA LEU A 68 6.11 5.82 -12.78
C LEU A 68 5.95 4.60 -13.70
N ARG A 69 6.82 4.46 -14.70
CA ARG A 69 6.80 3.30 -15.58
C ARG A 69 7.04 2.00 -14.80
N PHE A 70 8.04 1.96 -13.90
CA PHE A 70 8.30 0.79 -13.08
C PHE A 70 7.18 0.53 -12.06
N LEU A 71 6.48 1.57 -11.58
CA LEU A 71 5.26 1.41 -10.78
C LEU A 71 4.14 0.74 -11.59
N ALA A 72 3.93 1.19 -12.83
CA ALA A 72 2.92 0.62 -13.73
C ALA A 72 3.25 -0.79 -14.25
N LEU A 73 4.54 -1.16 -14.23
CA LEU A 73 5.04 -2.49 -14.61
C LEU A 73 5.44 -3.35 -13.41
N ALA A 74 5.07 -2.96 -12.20
CA ALA A 74 5.38 -3.77 -11.01
C ALA A 74 4.67 -5.13 -11.07
N PRO A 75 5.30 -6.23 -10.63
CA PRO A 75 4.59 -7.49 -10.42
C PRO A 75 3.38 -7.26 -9.52
N GLY A 76 2.19 -7.66 -9.97
CA GLY A 76 0.94 -7.36 -9.27
C GLY A 76 0.31 -5.99 -9.59
N CYS A 77 0.82 -5.22 -10.56
CA CYS A 77 0.22 -3.93 -10.97
C CYS A 77 -1.26 -4.04 -11.37
N PHE A 78 -1.73 -5.22 -11.78
CA PHE A 78 -3.13 -5.47 -12.07
C PHE A 78 -4.07 -5.27 -10.86
N PHE A 79 -3.55 -5.36 -9.63
CA PHE A 79 -4.32 -5.00 -8.43
C PHE A 79 -4.70 -3.51 -8.40
N PHE A 80 -3.98 -2.65 -9.10
CA PHE A 80 -4.38 -1.25 -9.25
C PHE A 80 -5.58 -1.06 -10.20
N ALA A 81 -5.85 -2.02 -11.10
CA ALA A 81 -7.02 -2.01 -11.96
C ALA A 81 -8.19 -2.80 -11.37
N ALA A 82 -7.93 -3.73 -10.45
CA ALA A 82 -8.96 -4.52 -9.79
C ALA A 82 -9.86 -3.64 -8.89
N PRO A 83 -11.12 -4.03 -8.62
CA PRO A 83 -12.02 -3.31 -7.70
C PRO A 83 -11.57 -3.48 -6.24
N MET A 84 -10.42 -2.92 -5.92
CA MET A 84 -9.72 -3.04 -4.65
C MET A 84 -9.17 -1.70 -4.17
N SER A 85 -8.81 -1.62 -2.89
CA SER A 85 -8.43 -0.35 -2.23
C SER A 85 -7.03 0.18 -2.56
N GLU A 86 -6.21 -0.57 -3.30
CA GLU A 86 -4.79 -0.26 -3.53
C GLU A 86 -4.59 1.07 -4.26
N SER A 87 -5.33 1.31 -5.34
CA SER A 87 -5.23 2.54 -6.13
C SER A 87 -5.68 3.77 -5.36
N LEU A 88 -6.80 3.68 -4.64
CA LEU A 88 -7.28 4.76 -3.79
C LEU A 88 -6.28 5.04 -2.65
N PHE A 89 -5.75 4.00 -2.03
CA PHE A 89 -4.77 4.13 -0.96
C PHE A 89 -3.47 4.76 -1.45
N LEU A 90 -2.96 4.36 -2.62
CA LEU A 90 -1.79 4.98 -3.25
C LEU A 90 -2.01 6.46 -3.54
N LEU A 91 -3.18 6.81 -4.11
CA LEU A 91 -3.55 8.21 -4.38
C LEU A 91 -3.55 9.05 -3.10
N LEU A 92 -4.23 8.57 -2.05
CA LEU A 92 -4.39 9.29 -0.80
C LEU A 92 -3.07 9.45 -0.04
N THR A 93 -2.25 8.40 0.00
CA THR A 93 -0.94 8.45 0.68
C THR A 93 0.03 9.36 -0.06
N ALA A 94 0.10 9.26 -1.39
CA ALA A 94 0.92 10.16 -2.20
C ALA A 94 0.45 11.62 -2.09
N ALA A 95 -0.87 11.85 -2.08
CA ALA A 95 -1.46 13.18 -1.90
C ALA A 95 -1.14 13.76 -0.51
N ALA A 96 -1.27 12.96 0.55
CA ALA A 96 -0.93 13.39 1.91
C ALA A 96 0.54 13.83 2.00
N LEU A 97 1.47 13.03 1.48
CA LEU A 97 2.90 13.36 1.44
C LEU A 97 3.21 14.61 0.59
N TYR A 98 2.58 14.73 -0.58
CA TYR A 98 2.77 15.89 -1.45
C TYR A 98 2.24 17.18 -0.84
N LEU A 99 1.02 17.15 -0.28
CA LEU A 99 0.36 18.30 0.31
C LEU A 99 1.04 18.77 1.60
N ALA A 100 1.55 17.84 2.43
CA ALA A 100 2.35 18.18 3.59
C ALA A 100 3.59 18.98 3.20
N ARG A 101 4.26 18.60 2.11
CA ARG A 101 5.46 19.27 1.61
C ARG A 101 5.19 20.58 0.86
N THR A 102 4.01 20.75 0.29
CA THR A 102 3.61 21.96 -0.46
C THR A 102 2.84 22.97 0.38
N ARG A 103 3.02 22.94 1.71
CA ARG A 103 2.42 23.86 2.70
C ARG A 103 0.89 23.85 2.72
N ARG A 104 0.29 22.71 2.42
CA ARG A 104 -1.16 22.47 2.53
C ARG A 104 -1.46 21.34 3.53
N PRO A 105 -0.98 21.46 4.81
CA PRO A 105 -0.98 20.31 5.74
C PRO A 105 -2.40 19.89 6.14
N ILE A 106 -3.38 20.77 6.19
CA ILE A 106 -4.79 20.41 6.49
C ILE A 106 -5.32 19.45 5.42
N LEU A 107 -5.15 19.81 4.13
CA LEU A 107 -5.55 18.92 3.02
C LEU A 107 -4.77 17.61 3.03
N GLY A 108 -3.47 17.67 3.36
CA GLY A 108 -2.66 16.48 3.57
C GLY A 108 -3.20 15.58 4.69
N GLY A 109 -3.63 16.18 5.79
CA GLY A 109 -4.27 15.49 6.91
C GLY A 109 -5.60 14.86 6.54
N LEU A 110 -6.44 15.55 5.75
CA LEU A 110 -7.71 15.01 5.25
C LEU A 110 -7.48 13.80 4.33
N CYS A 111 -6.50 13.88 3.42
CA CYS A 111 -6.09 12.74 2.62
C CYS A 111 -5.58 11.59 3.51
N GLY A 112 -4.79 11.90 4.55
CA GLY A 112 -4.32 10.92 5.53
C GLY A 112 -5.44 10.28 6.34
N ALA A 113 -6.44 11.06 6.76
CA ALA A 113 -7.64 10.56 7.42
C ALA A 113 -8.40 9.57 6.53
N TYR A 114 -8.63 9.93 5.27
CA TYR A 114 -9.32 9.05 4.35
C TYR A 114 -8.49 7.81 3.98
N ALA A 115 -7.16 7.93 3.91
CA ALA A 115 -6.25 6.79 3.77
C ALA A 115 -6.36 5.83 4.97
N ALA A 116 -6.40 6.35 6.21
CA ALA A 116 -6.59 5.56 7.42
C ALA A 116 -7.98 4.92 7.52
N PHE A 117 -9.01 5.56 6.93
CA PHE A 117 -10.36 5.03 6.79
C PHE A 117 -10.48 4.01 5.65
N THR A 118 -9.52 3.99 4.72
CA THR A 118 -9.45 3.03 3.60
C THR A 118 -8.64 1.79 3.96
N ARG A 119 -7.53 1.95 4.66
CA ARG A 119 -6.65 0.87 5.17
C ARG A 119 -6.03 1.29 6.50
N SER A 120 -6.01 0.41 7.48
CA SER A 120 -5.43 0.68 8.81
C SER A 120 -3.98 1.19 8.76
N LEU A 121 -3.20 0.73 7.78
CA LEU A 121 -1.83 1.20 7.52
C LEU A 121 -1.76 2.69 7.15
N GLY A 122 -2.86 3.32 6.75
CA GLY A 122 -2.94 4.76 6.53
C GLY A 122 -2.69 5.57 7.79
N LEU A 123 -2.94 5.00 8.98
CA LEU A 123 -2.62 5.62 10.27
C LEU A 123 -1.12 5.97 10.39
N LEU A 124 -0.26 5.20 9.74
CA LEU A 124 1.19 5.44 9.75
C LEU A 124 1.60 6.75 9.05
N LEU A 125 0.69 7.43 8.32
CA LEU A 125 0.95 8.77 7.79
C LEU A 125 1.16 9.82 8.89
N ILE A 126 0.82 9.51 10.13
CA ILE A 126 1.25 10.31 11.30
C ILE A 126 2.78 10.47 11.30
N VAL A 127 3.54 9.45 10.96
CA VAL A 127 5.01 9.47 11.00
C VAL A 127 5.61 10.55 10.09
N PRO A 128 5.32 10.61 8.78
CA PRO A 128 5.87 11.67 7.93
C PRO A 128 5.30 13.04 8.22
N LEU A 129 4.03 13.17 8.62
CA LEU A 129 3.46 14.46 8.96
C LEU A 129 4.06 15.03 10.24
N LEU A 130 4.29 14.20 11.25
CA LEU A 130 5.00 14.58 12.47
C LEU A 130 6.45 14.97 12.15
N TRP A 131 7.13 14.21 11.29
CA TRP A 131 8.49 14.56 10.85
C TRP A 131 8.56 15.94 10.20
N GLU A 132 7.63 16.26 9.27
CA GLU A 132 7.59 17.58 8.64
C GLU A 132 7.26 18.69 9.64
N LEU A 133 6.37 18.43 10.61
CA LEU A 133 6.08 19.37 11.70
C LEU A 133 7.32 19.66 12.54
N VAL A 134 8.01 18.61 13.01
CA VAL A 134 9.23 18.74 13.84
C VAL A 134 10.35 19.42 13.03
N HIS A 135 10.57 19.01 11.80
CA HIS A 135 11.57 19.60 10.91
C HIS A 135 11.34 21.10 10.72
N ASP A 136 10.10 21.51 10.40
CA ASP A 136 9.75 22.91 10.23
C ASP A 136 9.85 23.69 11.56
N ALA A 137 9.47 23.08 12.69
CA ALA A 137 9.58 23.68 14.01
C ALA A 137 11.06 23.98 14.38
N VAL A 138 11.95 23.03 14.12
CA VAL A 138 13.39 23.19 14.36
C VAL A 138 13.99 24.24 13.42
N GLN A 139 13.70 24.18 12.12
CA GLN A 139 14.28 25.08 11.12
C GLN A 139 13.78 26.52 11.25
N ARG A 140 12.50 26.70 11.55
CA ARG A 140 11.84 28.02 11.58
C ARG A 140 11.63 28.55 13.00
N ARG A 141 11.97 27.77 14.03
CA ARG A 141 11.70 28.07 15.45
C ARG A 141 10.23 28.42 15.73
N ARG A 142 9.31 27.91 14.93
CA ARG A 142 7.86 28.14 15.05
C ARG A 142 7.09 26.88 14.68
N VAL A 143 6.07 26.55 15.48
CA VAL A 143 5.12 25.47 15.20
C VAL A 143 3.93 26.04 14.44
N SER A 144 3.59 25.43 13.32
CA SER A 144 2.40 25.82 12.56
C SER A 144 1.16 25.09 13.08
N ILE A 145 0.17 25.83 13.57
CA ILE A 145 -1.11 25.24 14.01
C ILE A 145 -1.79 24.44 12.90
N ARG A 146 -1.64 24.84 11.63
CA ARG A 146 -2.19 24.12 10.48
C ARG A 146 -1.55 22.74 10.31
N GLN A 147 -0.26 22.58 10.63
CA GLN A 147 0.43 21.29 10.60
C GLN A 147 -0.03 20.39 11.76
N VAL A 148 -0.24 20.96 12.94
CA VAL A 148 -0.79 20.24 14.09
C VAL A 148 -2.20 19.74 13.78
N VAL A 149 -3.08 20.61 13.25
CA VAL A 149 -4.43 20.21 12.82
C VAL A 149 -4.37 19.12 11.76
N GLY A 150 -3.53 19.27 10.73
CA GLY A 150 -3.34 18.25 9.69
C GLY A 150 -2.89 16.90 10.25
N LEU A 151 -1.97 16.91 11.21
CA LEU A 151 -1.50 15.70 11.90
C LEU A 151 -2.62 15.01 12.69
N LEU A 152 -3.42 15.80 13.44
CA LEU A 152 -4.52 15.28 14.26
C LEU A 152 -5.72 14.78 13.44
N LEU A 153 -5.87 15.19 12.19
CA LEU A 153 -6.90 14.67 11.30
C LEU A 153 -6.67 13.20 10.93
N VAL A 154 -5.41 12.75 10.79
CA VAL A 154 -5.10 11.38 10.34
C VAL A 154 -5.74 10.31 11.24
N PRO A 155 -5.57 10.32 12.57
CA PRO A 155 -6.19 9.32 13.44
C PRO A 155 -7.72 9.37 13.46
N LEU A 156 -8.35 10.50 13.10
CA LEU A 156 -9.80 10.60 13.05
C LEU A 156 -10.41 9.66 11.99
N GLY A 157 -9.73 9.41 10.87
CA GLY A 157 -10.18 8.44 9.88
C GLY A 157 -10.25 7.01 10.43
N PHE A 158 -9.24 6.62 11.19
CA PHE A 158 -9.23 5.32 11.87
C PHE A 158 -10.23 5.27 13.03
N ALA A 159 -10.36 6.37 13.79
CA ALA A 159 -11.34 6.48 14.87
C ALA A 159 -12.79 6.36 14.33
N ALA A 160 -13.07 6.92 13.15
CA ALA A 160 -14.37 6.75 12.49
C ALA A 160 -14.66 5.28 12.17
N TYR A 161 -13.66 4.53 11.72
CA TYR A 161 -13.79 3.08 11.51
C TYR A 161 -14.01 2.33 12.83
N CYS A 162 -13.26 2.65 13.88
CA CYS A 162 -13.48 2.08 15.22
C CYS A 162 -14.87 2.39 15.76
N TYR A 163 -15.39 3.61 15.54
CA TYR A 163 -16.75 3.99 15.90
C TYR A 163 -17.80 3.14 15.16
N ILE A 164 -17.62 2.90 13.86
CA ILE A 164 -18.53 2.02 13.09
C ILE A 164 -18.51 0.60 13.68
N ASN A 165 -17.32 0.04 13.98
CA ASN A 165 -17.23 -1.27 14.63
C ASN A 165 -17.95 -1.30 15.97
N TRP A 166 -17.76 -0.27 16.79
CA TRP A 166 -18.44 -0.14 18.07
C TRP A 166 -19.97 -0.12 17.93
N ARG A 167 -20.49 0.65 16.95
CA ARG A 167 -21.94 0.74 16.69
C ARG A 167 -22.53 -0.59 16.19
N VAL A 168 -21.77 -1.39 15.46
CA VAL A 168 -22.25 -2.65 14.86
C VAL A 168 -22.06 -3.84 15.79
N SER A 169 -20.97 -3.91 16.54
CA SER A 169 -20.59 -5.10 17.32
C SER A 169 -20.41 -4.84 18.82
N GLY A 170 -20.57 -3.59 19.27
CA GLY A 170 -20.32 -3.20 20.67
C GLY A 170 -18.83 -3.11 21.04
N ASN A 171 -17.91 -3.43 20.12
CA ASN A 171 -16.47 -3.41 20.36
C ASN A 171 -15.73 -2.64 19.25
N PRO A 172 -15.06 -1.52 19.55
CA PRO A 172 -14.35 -0.72 18.54
C PRO A 172 -13.21 -1.46 17.86
N PHE A 173 -12.64 -2.49 18.50
CA PHE A 173 -11.54 -3.30 18.01
C PHE A 173 -11.95 -4.69 17.52
N GLN A 174 -13.22 -4.90 17.24
CA GLN A 174 -13.77 -6.20 16.80
C GLN A 174 -13.04 -6.77 15.58
N PHE A 175 -12.59 -5.92 14.67
CA PHE A 175 -11.83 -6.32 13.49
C PHE A 175 -10.51 -7.06 13.84
N LEU A 176 -9.85 -6.73 14.96
CA LEU A 176 -8.63 -7.43 15.42
C LEU A 176 -8.96 -8.85 15.90
N ILE A 177 -10.12 -9.02 16.54
CA ILE A 177 -10.59 -10.33 16.99
C ILE A 177 -10.86 -11.19 15.76
N TYR A 178 -11.58 -10.65 14.77
CA TYR A 178 -11.85 -11.39 13.51
C TYR A 178 -10.59 -11.71 12.71
N GLN A 179 -9.62 -10.78 12.65
CA GLN A 179 -8.33 -11.05 12.00
C GLN A 179 -7.59 -12.21 12.69
N ARG A 180 -7.63 -12.26 14.02
CA ARG A 180 -7.00 -13.33 14.79
C ARG A 180 -7.72 -14.67 14.64
N GLU A 181 -9.05 -14.69 14.70
CA GLU A 181 -9.86 -15.92 14.71
C GLU A 181 -10.02 -16.54 13.34
N HIS A 182 -10.20 -15.70 12.29
CA HIS A 182 -10.53 -16.20 10.95
C HIS A 182 -9.34 -16.16 9.98
N TRP A 183 -8.33 -15.34 10.26
CA TRP A 183 -7.19 -15.13 9.35
C TRP A 183 -5.85 -15.43 10.01
N ASN A 184 -5.89 -15.86 11.26
CA ASN A 184 -4.71 -16.19 12.07
C ASN A 184 -3.63 -15.08 12.06
N GLN A 185 -4.04 -13.84 11.83
CA GLN A 185 -3.14 -12.69 11.76
C GLN A 185 -2.91 -12.10 13.14
N ARG A 186 -1.64 -11.94 13.47
CA ARG A 186 -1.15 -11.24 14.66
C ARG A 186 0.01 -10.35 14.25
N THR A 187 0.32 -9.36 15.06
CA THR A 187 1.56 -8.60 14.93
C THR A 187 2.74 -9.49 15.29
N GLY A 188 3.71 -9.59 14.41
CA GLY A 188 4.93 -10.36 14.58
C GLY A 188 6.15 -9.54 14.17
N LEU A 189 7.31 -10.19 14.10
CA LEU A 189 8.55 -9.60 13.64
C LEU A 189 8.86 -10.09 12.21
N PHE A 190 9.57 -9.27 11.45
CA PHE A 190 10.04 -9.62 10.10
C PHE A 190 10.68 -11.02 10.01
N PHE A 191 11.55 -11.34 10.98
CA PHE A 191 12.26 -12.64 10.98
C PHE A 191 11.32 -13.84 11.14
N SER A 192 10.27 -13.73 11.95
CA SER A 192 9.27 -14.78 12.09
C SER A 192 8.47 -14.97 10.80
N THR A 193 8.13 -13.88 10.13
CA THR A 193 7.45 -13.91 8.82
C THR A 193 8.32 -14.57 7.76
N ALA A 194 9.59 -14.18 7.66
CA ALA A 194 10.53 -14.80 6.73
C ALA A 194 10.75 -16.29 7.02
N ALA A 195 10.87 -16.66 8.30
CA ALA A 195 11.10 -18.04 8.71
C ALA A 195 9.94 -18.96 8.32
N TYR A 196 8.70 -18.63 8.70
CA TYR A 196 7.56 -19.48 8.35
C TYR A 196 7.30 -19.54 6.85
N GLN A 197 7.45 -18.43 6.11
CA GLN A 197 7.29 -18.45 4.65
C GLN A 197 8.34 -19.33 3.96
N THR A 198 9.59 -19.32 4.46
CA THR A 198 10.64 -20.19 3.96
C THR A 198 10.31 -21.66 4.25
N ASP A 199 9.83 -21.98 5.45
CA ASP A 199 9.44 -23.34 5.83
C ASP A 199 8.30 -23.85 4.95
N TYR A 200 7.25 -23.05 4.75
CA TYR A 200 6.15 -23.42 3.84
C TYR A 200 6.60 -23.58 2.38
N LEU A 201 7.48 -22.70 1.89
CA LEU A 201 8.06 -22.83 0.55
C LEU A 201 8.78 -24.18 0.40
N LEU A 202 9.64 -24.53 1.36
CA LEU A 202 10.39 -25.79 1.34
C LEU A 202 9.45 -27.01 1.43
N ARG A 203 8.42 -26.96 2.27
CA ARG A 203 7.39 -28.02 2.34
C ARG A 203 6.66 -28.19 1.01
N CYS A 204 6.22 -27.09 0.38
CA CYS A 204 5.56 -27.15 -0.92
C CYS A 204 6.47 -27.70 -2.02
N LEU A 205 7.76 -27.34 -2.03
CA LEU A 205 8.73 -27.88 -2.98
C LEU A 205 8.97 -29.38 -2.78
N ARG A 206 9.06 -29.85 -1.52
CA ARG A 206 9.23 -31.27 -1.19
C ARG A 206 8.00 -32.12 -1.52
N SER A 207 6.80 -31.55 -1.36
CA SER A 207 5.53 -32.21 -1.67
C SER A 207 5.15 -32.14 -3.16
N GLY A 208 5.95 -31.47 -4.00
CA GLY A 208 5.64 -31.27 -5.42
C GLY A 208 4.54 -30.24 -5.70
N ASN A 209 4.04 -29.52 -4.69
CA ASN A 209 3.03 -28.48 -4.86
C ASN A 209 3.63 -27.18 -5.42
N ARG A 210 3.90 -27.19 -6.72
CA ARG A 210 4.51 -26.06 -7.44
C ARG A 210 3.61 -24.83 -7.50
N ARG A 211 2.28 -24.99 -7.47
CA ARG A 211 1.33 -23.87 -7.54
C ARG A 211 1.47 -22.96 -6.33
N ASP A 212 1.46 -23.52 -5.12
CA ASP A 212 1.60 -22.74 -3.90
C ASP A 212 3.04 -22.24 -3.71
N ALA A 213 4.05 -23.06 -4.07
CA ALA A 213 5.44 -22.67 -3.99
C ALA A 213 5.73 -21.42 -4.84
N LEU A 214 5.35 -21.44 -6.13
CA LEU A 214 5.68 -20.39 -7.11
C LEU A 214 4.63 -19.28 -7.19
N GLY A 215 3.38 -19.55 -6.83
CA GLY A 215 2.29 -18.55 -6.82
C GLY A 215 2.24 -17.72 -5.54
N LEU A 216 2.57 -18.31 -4.40
CA LEU A 216 2.37 -17.68 -3.10
C LEU A 216 3.70 -17.45 -2.35
N TRP A 217 4.38 -18.54 -1.95
CA TRP A 217 5.47 -18.42 -0.97
C TRP A 217 6.73 -17.75 -1.55
N LEU A 218 7.16 -18.16 -2.73
CA LEU A 218 8.33 -17.56 -3.40
C LEU A 218 8.11 -16.08 -3.74
N PRO A 219 6.99 -15.66 -4.38
CA PRO A 219 6.72 -14.24 -4.63
C PRO A 219 6.66 -13.39 -3.36
N ASN A 220 6.10 -13.90 -2.28
CA ASN A 220 6.07 -13.20 -1.00
C ASN A 220 7.47 -12.95 -0.45
N LEU A 221 8.33 -13.98 -0.40
CA LEU A 221 9.73 -13.85 0.05
C LEU A 221 10.49 -12.85 -0.83
N VAL A 222 10.40 -13.05 -2.17
CA VAL A 222 11.07 -12.15 -3.13
C VAL A 222 10.61 -10.71 -2.95
N ALA A 223 9.30 -10.46 -2.78
CA ALA A 223 8.76 -9.12 -2.55
C ALA A 223 9.29 -8.51 -1.24
N CYS A 224 9.26 -9.26 -0.14
CA CYS A 224 9.75 -8.78 1.15
C CYS A 224 11.23 -8.38 1.10
N PHE A 225 12.11 -9.28 0.65
CA PHE A 225 13.54 -8.99 0.62
C PHE A 225 13.92 -7.93 -0.43
N SER A 226 13.35 -8.01 -1.64
CA SER A 226 13.64 -7.02 -2.68
C SER A 226 13.16 -5.63 -2.29
N ALA A 227 11.98 -5.48 -1.69
CA ALA A 227 11.48 -4.19 -1.23
C ALA A 227 12.39 -3.57 -0.16
N LEU A 228 12.89 -4.36 0.79
CA LEU A 228 13.83 -3.87 1.82
C LEU A 228 15.14 -3.37 1.20
N ILE A 229 15.74 -4.17 0.31
CA ILE A 229 16.98 -3.81 -0.38
C ILE A 229 16.79 -2.55 -1.23
N LEU A 230 15.67 -2.47 -1.97
CA LEU A 230 15.37 -1.34 -2.84
C LEU A 230 15.01 -0.08 -2.04
N LEU A 231 14.34 -0.22 -0.89
CA LEU A 231 14.10 0.88 0.05
C LEU A 231 15.43 1.46 0.56
N ALA A 232 16.35 0.61 1.03
CA ALA A 232 17.67 1.04 1.49
C ALA A 232 18.45 1.78 0.39
N LYS A 233 18.37 1.31 -0.87
CA LYS A 233 19.04 1.94 -2.02
C LYS A 233 18.40 3.27 -2.46
N ALA A 234 17.09 3.42 -2.29
CA ALA A 234 16.36 4.65 -2.66
C ALA A 234 16.42 5.72 -1.55
N ALA A 235 16.57 5.34 -0.29
CA ALA A 235 16.52 6.20 0.88
C ALA A 235 17.39 7.48 0.76
N PRO A 236 18.64 7.46 0.27
CA PRO A 236 19.47 8.65 0.15
C PRO A 236 18.91 9.74 -0.81
N ARG A 237 17.99 9.35 -1.70
CA ARG A 237 17.35 10.26 -2.67
C ARG A 237 15.92 10.64 -2.31
N LEU A 238 15.40 10.08 -1.24
CA LEU A 238 14.11 10.44 -0.67
C LEU A 238 14.30 11.45 0.47
N ARG A 239 13.27 12.24 0.71
CA ARG A 239 13.23 13.04 1.93
C ARG A 239 13.07 12.11 3.14
N ALA A 240 13.71 12.48 4.26
CA ALA A 240 13.70 11.66 5.47
C ALA A 240 12.28 11.29 5.96
N SER A 241 11.32 12.23 5.85
CA SER A 241 9.90 11.96 6.17
C SER A 241 9.30 10.84 5.31
N GLN A 242 9.62 10.80 4.03
CA GLN A 242 9.15 9.75 3.12
C GLN A 242 9.80 8.40 3.45
N THR A 243 11.11 8.42 3.70
CA THR A 243 11.84 7.21 4.10
C THR A 243 11.30 6.64 5.41
N ALA A 244 11.05 7.52 6.41
CA ALA A 244 10.48 7.12 7.70
C ALA A 244 9.09 6.48 7.52
N TRP A 245 8.21 7.07 6.68
CA TRP A 245 6.90 6.48 6.41
C TRP A 245 7.00 5.13 5.70
N PHE A 246 7.81 5.02 4.64
CA PHE A 246 7.96 3.77 3.91
C PHE A 246 8.57 2.68 4.78
N LEU A 247 9.50 3.03 5.67
CA LEU A 247 10.08 2.08 6.62
C LEU A 247 9.04 1.63 7.65
N ALA A 248 8.30 2.56 8.27
CA ALA A 248 7.23 2.25 9.21
C ALA A 248 6.15 1.36 8.55
N TYR A 249 5.72 1.71 7.33
CA TYR A 249 4.78 0.92 6.55
C TYR A 249 5.32 -0.50 6.29
N TYR A 250 6.58 -0.61 5.84
CA TYR A 250 7.21 -1.90 5.56
C TYR A 250 7.27 -2.78 6.80
N ILE A 251 7.73 -2.24 7.94
CA ILE A 251 7.85 -2.99 9.20
C ILE A 251 6.50 -3.54 9.63
N ILE A 252 5.45 -2.73 9.61
CA ILE A 252 4.12 -3.16 10.03
C ILE A 252 3.47 -4.12 9.02
N ALA A 253 3.59 -3.84 7.71
CA ALA A 253 3.01 -4.67 6.67
C ALA A 253 3.65 -6.07 6.63
N VAL A 254 4.99 -6.14 6.74
CA VAL A 254 5.74 -7.41 6.69
C VAL A 254 5.80 -8.08 8.06
N GLY A 255 5.64 -7.32 9.15
CA GLY A 255 5.58 -7.86 10.51
C GLY A 255 4.27 -8.60 10.84
N ALA A 256 3.24 -8.49 10.00
CA ALA A 256 2.02 -9.27 10.20
C ALA A 256 2.29 -10.77 10.03
N THR A 257 1.92 -11.58 11.03
CA THR A 257 1.95 -13.03 10.88
C THR A 257 0.95 -13.44 9.81
N TRP A 258 1.21 -14.54 9.09
CA TRP A 258 0.34 -15.03 8.02
C TRP A 258 0.16 -14.02 6.86
N LEU A 259 1.27 -13.45 6.41
CA LEU A 259 1.32 -12.53 5.27
C LEU A 259 1.20 -13.32 3.96
N LEU A 260 0.01 -13.32 3.36
CA LEU A 260 -0.27 -14.05 2.11
C LEU A 260 -0.17 -13.19 0.84
N SER A 261 -0.08 -11.87 0.99
CA SER A 261 -0.18 -10.92 -0.12
C SER A 261 0.94 -9.89 -0.10
N ALA A 262 2.17 -10.28 0.21
CA ALA A 262 3.29 -9.34 0.29
C ALA A 262 3.45 -8.49 -0.99
N PRO A 263 3.43 -9.05 -2.23
CA PRO A 263 3.53 -8.25 -3.45
C PRO A 263 2.48 -7.14 -3.51
N ARG A 264 1.23 -7.43 -3.15
CA ARG A 264 0.13 -6.50 -3.15
C ARG A 264 0.27 -5.38 -2.11
N TYR A 265 0.63 -5.72 -0.86
CA TYR A 265 0.84 -4.72 0.19
C TYR A 265 2.01 -3.79 -0.13
N LEU A 266 3.06 -4.31 -0.76
CA LEU A 266 4.28 -3.55 -1.04
C LEU A 266 4.22 -2.71 -2.33
N LEU A 267 3.16 -2.84 -3.15
CA LEU A 267 2.95 -2.05 -4.37
C LEU A 267 2.94 -0.52 -4.13
N VAL A 268 2.49 -0.08 -2.95
CA VAL A 268 2.44 1.35 -2.61
C VAL A 268 3.79 1.93 -2.18
N LEU A 269 4.83 1.09 -2.07
CA LEU A 269 6.18 1.49 -1.70
C LEU A 269 6.91 2.14 -2.89
N LEU A 270 6.78 3.45 -3.04
CA LEU A 270 7.45 4.24 -4.09
C LEU A 270 8.99 4.10 -4.14
N PRO A 271 9.73 3.77 -3.05
CA PRO A 271 11.16 3.49 -3.14
C PRO A 271 11.52 2.34 -4.08
N VAL A 272 10.65 1.35 -4.24
CA VAL A 272 10.88 0.20 -5.13
C VAL A 272 11.01 0.64 -6.59
N PRO A 273 9.98 1.27 -7.21
CA PRO A 273 10.09 1.76 -8.58
C PRO A 273 11.14 2.86 -8.75
N LEU A 274 11.40 3.66 -7.70
CA LEU A 274 12.43 4.68 -7.73
C LEU A 274 13.84 4.07 -7.81
N ALA A 275 14.14 3.05 -7.00
CA ALA A 275 15.42 2.37 -7.04
C ALA A 275 15.69 1.70 -8.39
N LEU A 276 14.63 1.13 -9.02
CA LEU A 276 14.71 0.60 -10.38
C LEU A 276 15.01 1.70 -11.40
N ALA A 277 14.32 2.85 -11.30
CA ALA A 277 14.55 4.00 -12.16
C ALA A 277 16.00 4.52 -12.07
N GLN A 278 16.58 4.50 -10.87
CA GLN A 278 17.97 4.88 -10.64
C GLN A 278 18.99 3.91 -11.27
N ARG A 279 18.67 2.63 -11.35
CA ARG A 279 19.49 1.63 -12.03
C ARG A 279 19.33 1.67 -13.55
N ALA A 280 18.21 2.15 -14.04
CA ALA A 280 17.85 2.25 -15.45
C ALA A 280 18.43 3.49 -16.17
N GLN A 281 19.57 4.04 -15.72
CA GLN A 281 20.18 5.25 -16.32
C GLN A 281 20.78 4.96 -17.70
N LYS A 282 21.48 3.85 -17.86
CA LYS A 282 22.05 3.41 -19.13
C LYS A 282 20.96 2.80 -20.02
N ARG A 283 21.01 3.03 -21.34
CA ARG A 283 20.02 2.54 -22.31
C ARG A 283 19.79 1.03 -22.21
N THR A 284 20.85 0.25 -22.15
CA THR A 284 20.77 -1.23 -22.04
C THR A 284 20.09 -1.64 -20.72
N ALA A 285 20.53 -1.08 -19.58
CA ALA A 285 19.91 -1.35 -18.29
C ALA A 285 18.43 -0.97 -18.26
N ASN A 286 18.07 0.15 -18.91
CA ASN A 286 16.69 0.59 -19.02
C ASN A 286 15.82 -0.42 -19.81
N ILE A 287 16.30 -0.90 -20.96
CA ILE A 287 15.59 -1.90 -21.76
C ILE A 287 15.45 -3.20 -20.97
N VAL A 288 16.55 -3.72 -20.43
CA VAL A 288 16.55 -4.99 -19.70
C VAL A 288 15.63 -4.92 -18.48
N LEU A 289 15.77 -3.92 -17.62
CA LEU A 289 14.93 -3.78 -16.42
C LEU A 289 13.45 -3.58 -16.76
N THR A 290 13.14 -2.84 -17.85
CA THR A 290 11.75 -2.67 -18.30
C THR A 290 11.18 -3.99 -18.82
N ALA A 291 11.93 -4.74 -19.62
CA ALA A 291 11.51 -6.04 -20.11
C ALA A 291 11.31 -7.07 -18.97
N LEU A 292 12.25 -7.12 -18.03
CA LEU A 292 12.13 -7.99 -16.85
C LEU A 292 10.92 -7.63 -15.98
N SER A 293 10.67 -6.33 -15.76
CA SER A 293 9.49 -5.89 -15.00
C SER A 293 8.19 -6.26 -15.71
N ALA A 294 8.12 -6.06 -17.03
CA ALA A 294 6.96 -6.42 -17.83
C ALA A 294 6.72 -7.93 -17.85
N LEU A 295 7.76 -8.73 -18.03
CA LEU A 295 7.67 -10.20 -17.99
C LEU A 295 7.22 -10.68 -16.61
N ALA A 296 7.75 -10.11 -15.53
CA ALA A 296 7.35 -10.45 -14.17
C ALA A 296 5.88 -10.08 -13.91
N ALA A 297 5.42 -8.90 -14.38
CA ALA A 297 4.02 -8.47 -14.27
C ALA A 297 3.08 -9.40 -15.06
N LEU A 298 3.44 -9.76 -16.30
CA LEU A 298 2.66 -10.68 -17.13
C LEU A 298 2.64 -12.09 -16.55
N GLY A 299 3.78 -12.60 -16.07
CA GLY A 299 3.86 -13.91 -15.43
C GLY A 299 3.00 -14.00 -14.17
N TYR A 300 2.99 -12.93 -13.35
CA TYR A 300 2.19 -12.88 -12.13
C TYR A 300 0.69 -12.74 -12.44
N LEU A 301 0.33 -11.97 -13.48
CA LEU A 301 -1.02 -11.88 -14.00
C LEU A 301 -1.50 -13.23 -14.58
N ALA A 302 -0.65 -13.92 -15.35
CA ALA A 302 -0.97 -15.24 -15.87
C ALA A 302 -1.20 -16.26 -14.74
N ALA A 303 -0.36 -16.26 -13.70
CA ALA A 303 -0.55 -17.11 -12.53
C ALA A 303 -1.89 -16.81 -11.83
N PHE A 304 -2.27 -15.54 -11.71
CA PHE A 304 -3.57 -15.14 -11.18
C PHE A 304 -4.73 -15.65 -12.07
N ALA A 305 -4.64 -15.45 -13.38
CA ALA A 305 -5.66 -15.91 -14.34
C ALA A 305 -5.81 -17.44 -14.37
N LEU A 306 -4.71 -18.16 -14.18
CA LEU A 306 -4.69 -19.63 -14.05
C LEU A 306 -5.13 -20.14 -12.67
N ARG A 307 -5.63 -19.25 -11.81
CA ARG A 307 -6.10 -19.55 -10.45
C ARG A 307 -5.02 -20.20 -9.56
N TRP A 308 -3.77 -19.78 -9.71
CA TRP A 308 -2.76 -20.07 -8.72
C TRP A 308 -3.03 -19.26 -7.45
N GLN A 309 -2.39 -19.62 -6.33
CA GLN A 309 -2.54 -18.92 -5.04
C GLN A 309 -1.85 -17.54 -5.08
N VAL A 310 -2.34 -16.65 -5.97
CA VAL A 310 -1.87 -15.27 -6.12
C VAL A 310 -2.89 -14.37 -5.43
N TRP A 311 -2.48 -13.70 -4.33
CA TRP A 311 -3.32 -12.85 -3.48
C TRP A 311 -2.87 -11.40 -3.48
#